data_dd1904f526072e67f79506aa5360f218
#
_entry.id   dd1904f526072e67f79506aa5360f218
#
_cell.length_a   1.000
_cell.length_b   1.000
_cell.length_c   1.000
_cell.angle_alpha   90.00
_cell.angle_beta   90.00
_cell.angle_gamma   90.00
#
_symmetry.space_group_name_H-M   'P 1'
#
loop_
_entity.id
_entity.type
_entity.pdbx_description
1 polymer ?
#
loop_
_entity_poly.entity_id
_entity_poly.type
_entity_poly.pdbx_seq_one_letter_code
_entity_poly.pdbx_strand_id
1 'polypeptide(L)'
;MDISVVVPVYNEEDSLNELFERLSKNLDSIGKKWEVIFVDDGSKDNSFEILMKLFQSDKRIKVIKLRKNFGKSYALKAGFDNARGKIIITLDADLQDDPAEVPHLLEELDKGYDLVNGWKYPRKDNWITVFFSWIFNKIIYFFSGLPLHDINCGLKVFRRSIIEEIVLYGELHRFIPLLAWRRGFKVTERKVKHHPRQFGTSKFNWTKVIRGLLDFITISFFLGSTYCPSHLFSITGLFIFILGGGIVGYLELRKILFNIYIAERPLFILAVFLMIAGIQLVFTGFLGELIVLVTESPARDYSIEKELYHHENT
;
A
#
# COMPACT_ATOMS: atom_id res chain seq x y z
N MET A 1 -4.19 -17.16 -20.44
CA MET A 1 -3.35 -15.95 -20.36
C MET A 1 -2.34 -16.17 -19.25
N ASP A 2 -1.05 -15.92 -19.52
CA ASP A 2 -0.01 -16.16 -18.52
C ASP A 2 0.33 -14.90 -17.74
N ILE A 3 0.39 -13.76 -18.44
CA ILE A 3 0.78 -12.47 -17.88
C ILE A 3 -0.28 -11.41 -18.19
N SER A 4 -0.67 -10.61 -17.19
CA SER A 4 -1.43 -9.37 -17.37
C SER A 4 -0.63 -8.21 -16.81
N VAL A 5 -0.33 -7.22 -17.66
CA VAL A 5 0.30 -5.97 -17.24
C VAL A 5 -0.79 -4.93 -17.01
N VAL A 6 -0.80 -4.31 -15.84
CA VAL A 6 -1.76 -3.26 -15.48
C VAL A 6 -1.02 -1.93 -15.36
N VAL A 7 -1.42 -0.98 -16.19
CA VAL A 7 -0.81 0.34 -16.30
C VAL A 7 -1.87 1.41 -15.99
N PRO A 8 -1.82 2.05 -14.80
CA PRO A 8 -2.67 3.20 -14.51
C PRO A 8 -2.14 4.43 -15.28
N VAL A 9 -3.04 5.17 -15.89
CA VAL A 9 -2.72 6.33 -16.75
C VAL A 9 -3.49 7.55 -16.24
N TYR A 10 -2.78 8.68 -16.08
CA TYR A 10 -3.41 9.98 -15.81
C TYR A 10 -2.55 11.13 -16.34
N ASN A 11 -2.95 11.71 -17.45
CA ASN A 11 -2.25 12.79 -18.17
C ASN A 11 -0.80 12.40 -18.53
N GLU A 12 -0.65 11.36 -19.34
CA GLU A 12 0.64 10.78 -19.74
C GLU A 12 0.73 10.64 -21.28
N GLU A 13 0.13 11.58 -22.04
CA GLU A 13 0.05 11.53 -23.50
C GLU A 13 1.41 11.37 -24.20
N ASP A 14 2.48 11.94 -23.62
CA ASP A 14 3.81 11.93 -24.22
C ASP A 14 4.53 10.57 -24.09
N SER A 15 4.15 9.75 -23.13
CA SER A 15 4.90 8.52 -22.76
C SER A 15 4.28 7.23 -23.28
N LEU A 16 2.96 7.21 -23.57
CA LEU A 16 2.20 5.98 -23.81
C LEU A 16 2.67 5.18 -25.03
N ASN A 17 3.00 5.82 -26.13
CA ASN A 17 3.45 5.12 -27.35
C ASN A 17 4.78 4.41 -27.12
N GLU A 18 5.75 5.13 -26.53
CA GLU A 18 7.06 4.58 -26.22
C GLU A 18 6.98 3.48 -25.17
N LEU A 19 6.14 3.67 -24.14
CA LEU A 19 5.90 2.65 -23.13
C LEU A 19 5.40 1.35 -23.74
N PHE A 20 4.38 1.42 -24.61
CA PHE A 20 3.82 0.24 -25.23
C PHE A 20 4.83 -0.47 -26.15
N GLU A 21 5.59 0.27 -26.94
CA GLU A 21 6.64 -0.28 -27.80
C GLU A 21 7.71 -1.03 -26.97
N ARG A 22 8.23 -0.40 -25.92
CA ARG A 22 9.22 -1.03 -25.04
C ARG A 22 8.64 -2.24 -24.31
N LEU A 23 7.41 -2.14 -23.82
CA LEU A 23 6.73 -3.20 -23.09
C LEU A 23 6.47 -4.42 -23.98
N SER A 24 5.89 -4.21 -25.17
CA SER A 24 5.57 -5.29 -26.12
C SER A 24 6.83 -6.03 -26.56
N LYS A 25 7.91 -5.30 -26.91
CA LYS A 25 9.20 -5.89 -27.28
C LYS A 25 9.76 -6.80 -26.20
N ASN A 26 9.73 -6.36 -24.93
CA ASN A 26 10.26 -7.15 -23.81
C ASN A 26 9.36 -8.35 -23.48
N LEU A 27 8.04 -8.20 -23.53
CA LEU A 27 7.11 -9.30 -23.25
C LEU A 27 7.11 -10.34 -24.38
N ASP A 28 7.23 -9.93 -25.64
CA ASP A 28 7.33 -10.86 -26.78
C ASP A 28 8.58 -11.74 -26.67
N SER A 29 9.69 -11.21 -26.12
CA SER A 29 10.91 -11.98 -25.92
C SER A 29 10.78 -13.11 -24.87
N ILE A 30 9.80 -13.02 -23.96
CA ILE A 30 9.55 -14.01 -22.89
C ILE A 30 8.87 -15.28 -23.45
N GLY A 31 8.19 -15.21 -24.58
CA GLY A 31 7.48 -16.33 -25.22
C GLY A 31 6.24 -16.82 -24.47
N LYS A 32 5.73 -16.06 -23.49
CA LYS A 32 4.48 -16.34 -22.76
C LYS A 32 3.33 -15.52 -23.36
N LYS A 33 2.09 -16.00 -23.21
CA LYS A 33 0.89 -15.25 -23.64
C LYS A 33 0.63 -14.09 -22.67
N TRP A 34 0.60 -12.87 -23.18
CA TRP A 34 0.42 -11.67 -22.36
C TRP A 34 -0.69 -10.75 -22.89
N GLU A 35 -1.19 -9.94 -21.99
CA GLU A 35 -2.10 -8.82 -22.27
C GLU A 35 -1.65 -7.59 -21.47
N VAL A 36 -1.99 -6.41 -21.97
CA VAL A 36 -1.82 -5.14 -21.25
C VAL A 36 -3.17 -4.47 -21.05
N ILE A 37 -3.39 -3.96 -19.85
CA ILE A 37 -4.61 -3.28 -19.43
C ILE A 37 -4.23 -1.86 -19.03
N PHE A 38 -4.49 -0.90 -19.91
CA PHE A 38 -4.35 0.50 -19.60
C PHE A 38 -5.63 0.99 -18.93
N VAL A 39 -5.49 1.62 -17.77
CA VAL A 39 -6.63 2.20 -17.04
C VAL A 39 -6.46 3.70 -16.99
N ASP A 40 -7.21 4.41 -17.82
CA ASP A 40 -7.28 5.88 -17.84
C ASP A 40 -8.09 6.38 -16.63
N ASP A 41 -7.42 7.00 -15.67
CA ASP A 41 -8.02 7.54 -14.45
C ASP A 41 -8.59 8.96 -14.68
N GLY A 42 -9.35 9.13 -15.79
CA GLY A 42 -10.02 10.38 -16.12
C GLY A 42 -9.06 11.47 -16.59
N SER A 43 -8.13 11.14 -17.48
CA SER A 43 -7.20 12.10 -18.09
C SER A 43 -7.93 13.25 -18.79
N LYS A 44 -7.28 14.43 -18.81
CA LYS A 44 -7.78 15.66 -19.41
C LYS A 44 -7.02 16.07 -20.67
N ASP A 45 -5.91 15.36 -20.94
CA ASP A 45 -5.08 15.50 -22.14
C ASP A 45 -5.48 14.45 -23.20
N ASN A 46 -4.65 14.25 -24.22
CA ASN A 46 -4.93 13.28 -25.31
C ASN A 46 -4.57 11.83 -24.93
N SER A 47 -4.31 11.51 -23.66
CA SER A 47 -3.93 10.14 -23.23
C SER A 47 -4.96 9.11 -23.70
N PHE A 48 -6.25 9.39 -23.52
CA PHE A 48 -7.30 8.43 -23.91
C PHE A 48 -7.36 8.20 -25.41
N GLU A 49 -7.21 9.24 -26.22
CA GLU A 49 -7.19 9.15 -27.70
C GLU A 49 -6.00 8.31 -28.19
N ILE A 50 -4.85 8.42 -27.53
CA ILE A 50 -3.68 7.61 -27.83
C ILE A 50 -3.94 6.15 -27.46
N LEU A 51 -4.51 5.90 -26.28
CA LEU A 51 -4.88 4.54 -25.86
C LEU A 51 -5.87 3.88 -26.81
N MET A 52 -6.83 4.63 -27.34
CA MET A 52 -7.79 4.11 -28.34
C MET A 52 -7.10 3.72 -29.64
N LYS A 53 -6.09 4.48 -30.10
CA LYS A 53 -5.28 4.12 -31.28
C LYS A 53 -4.47 2.86 -31.04
N LEU A 54 -3.82 2.74 -29.86
CA LEU A 54 -3.08 1.55 -29.46
C LEU A 54 -4.01 0.32 -29.39
N PHE A 55 -5.20 0.46 -28.81
CA PHE A 55 -6.20 -0.60 -28.75
C PHE A 55 -6.61 -1.11 -30.15
N GLN A 56 -6.75 -0.22 -31.13
CA GLN A 56 -7.06 -0.61 -32.50
C GLN A 56 -5.89 -1.32 -33.20
N SER A 57 -4.66 -1.03 -32.80
CA SER A 57 -3.45 -1.58 -33.42
C SER A 57 -3.07 -2.97 -32.91
N ASP A 58 -3.41 -3.32 -31.66
CA ASP A 58 -3.01 -4.60 -31.04
C ASP A 58 -4.15 -5.20 -30.20
N LYS A 59 -4.55 -6.43 -30.54
CA LYS A 59 -5.63 -7.17 -29.85
C LYS A 59 -5.30 -7.59 -28.42
N ARG A 60 -4.05 -7.47 -28.00
CA ARG A 60 -3.58 -7.78 -26.64
C ARG A 60 -3.83 -6.64 -25.66
N ILE A 61 -4.22 -5.47 -26.18
CA ILE A 61 -4.49 -4.26 -25.39
C ILE A 61 -5.95 -4.28 -24.92
N LYS A 62 -6.15 -3.93 -23.67
CA LYS A 62 -7.43 -3.55 -23.09
C LYS A 62 -7.33 -2.11 -22.58
N VAL A 63 -8.38 -1.34 -22.77
CA VAL A 63 -8.47 0.04 -22.28
C VAL A 63 -9.71 0.17 -21.41
N ILE A 64 -9.51 0.68 -20.20
CA ILE A 64 -10.59 1.00 -19.27
C ILE A 64 -10.51 2.49 -19.00
N LYS A 65 -11.62 3.21 -19.16
CA LYS A 65 -11.71 4.64 -18.83
C LYS A 65 -12.60 4.84 -17.63
N LEU A 66 -12.06 5.45 -16.59
CA LEU A 66 -12.82 5.86 -15.42
C LEU A 66 -13.54 7.19 -15.70
N ARG A 67 -14.67 7.41 -15.06
CA ARG A 67 -15.50 8.63 -15.29
C ARG A 67 -14.82 9.92 -14.82
N LYS A 68 -13.94 9.85 -13.86
CA LYS A 68 -13.14 10.95 -13.27
C LYS A 68 -11.88 10.38 -12.64
N ASN A 69 -10.99 11.24 -12.20
CA ASN A 69 -9.85 10.81 -11.39
C ASN A 69 -10.33 10.30 -10.03
N PHE A 70 -10.16 9.01 -9.79
CA PHE A 70 -10.42 8.31 -8.51
C PHE A 70 -9.13 8.00 -7.75
N GLY A 71 -7.97 8.12 -8.40
CA GLY A 71 -6.66 7.80 -7.85
C GLY A 71 -6.13 6.43 -8.24
N LYS A 72 -4.80 6.31 -8.14
CA LYS A 72 -4.03 5.15 -8.65
C LYS A 72 -4.50 3.80 -8.11
N SER A 73 -4.90 3.70 -6.83
CA SER A 73 -5.39 2.44 -6.25
C SER A 73 -6.65 1.94 -6.94
N TYR A 74 -7.58 2.84 -7.25
CA TYR A 74 -8.82 2.46 -7.94
C TYR A 74 -8.58 2.11 -9.41
N ALA A 75 -7.65 2.82 -10.07
CA ALA A 75 -7.23 2.47 -11.41
C ALA A 75 -6.59 1.07 -11.45
N LEU A 76 -5.68 0.77 -10.53
CA LEU A 76 -5.08 -0.56 -10.39
C LEU A 76 -6.15 -1.62 -10.08
N LYS A 77 -7.08 -1.34 -9.16
CA LYS A 77 -8.17 -2.28 -8.85
C LYS A 77 -9.01 -2.59 -10.09
N ALA A 78 -9.42 -1.58 -10.85
CA ALA A 78 -10.17 -1.79 -12.09
C ALA A 78 -9.37 -2.64 -13.10
N GLY A 79 -8.06 -2.44 -13.19
CA GLY A 79 -7.17 -3.27 -14.00
C GLY A 79 -7.09 -4.70 -13.50
N PHE A 80 -6.95 -4.93 -12.19
CA PHE A 80 -6.90 -6.25 -11.58
C PHE A 80 -8.19 -7.04 -11.76
N ASP A 81 -9.34 -6.40 -11.59
CA ASP A 81 -10.66 -7.02 -11.78
C ASP A 81 -10.85 -7.51 -13.24
N ASN A 82 -10.13 -6.94 -14.21
CA ASN A 82 -10.18 -7.29 -15.63
C ASN A 82 -8.97 -8.10 -16.14
N ALA A 83 -8.00 -8.37 -15.27
CA ALA A 83 -6.83 -9.17 -15.59
C ALA A 83 -7.17 -10.66 -15.68
N ARG A 84 -6.59 -11.37 -16.66
CA ARG A 84 -6.78 -12.82 -16.87
C ARG A 84 -5.52 -13.64 -16.67
N GLY A 85 -4.38 -12.98 -16.53
CA GLY A 85 -3.07 -13.62 -16.37
C GLY A 85 -2.93 -14.29 -15.01
N LYS A 86 -2.15 -15.37 -14.98
CA LYS A 86 -1.72 -16.03 -13.74
C LYS A 86 -0.71 -15.17 -12.97
N ILE A 87 0.04 -14.36 -13.69
CA ILE A 87 1.02 -13.41 -13.17
C ILE A 87 0.51 -12.01 -13.49
N ILE A 88 0.54 -11.13 -12.51
CA ILE A 88 0.19 -9.73 -12.63
C ILE A 88 1.46 -8.89 -12.56
N ILE A 89 1.57 -7.93 -13.43
CA ILE A 89 2.63 -6.93 -13.44
C ILE A 89 2.00 -5.56 -13.31
N THR A 90 2.46 -4.75 -12.37
CA THR A 90 2.13 -3.32 -12.33
C THR A 90 3.29 -2.50 -12.87
N LEU A 91 3.01 -1.47 -13.61
CA LEU A 91 4.01 -0.56 -14.18
C LEU A 91 3.40 0.83 -14.28
N ASP A 92 4.20 1.87 -13.96
CA ASP A 92 3.77 3.26 -14.11
C ASP A 92 3.94 3.73 -15.56
N ALA A 93 3.06 4.65 -16.00
CA ALA A 93 3.05 5.12 -17.38
C ALA A 93 4.15 6.14 -17.71
N ASP A 94 4.88 6.68 -16.73
CA ASP A 94 5.80 7.81 -16.85
C ASP A 94 7.23 7.46 -17.32
N LEU A 95 7.45 6.20 -17.76
CA LEU A 95 8.75 5.68 -18.23
C LEU A 95 9.90 5.76 -17.21
N GLN A 96 9.61 5.97 -15.93
CA GLN A 96 10.63 5.95 -14.88
C GLN A 96 11.09 4.52 -14.56
N ASP A 97 10.19 3.56 -14.60
CA ASP A 97 10.48 2.13 -14.42
C ASP A 97 10.70 1.50 -15.81
N ASP A 98 11.82 0.79 -15.99
CA ASP A 98 12.19 0.20 -17.28
C ASP A 98 11.47 -1.13 -17.53
N PRO A 99 10.64 -1.25 -18.59
CA PRO A 99 10.01 -2.53 -18.93
C PRO A 99 11.00 -3.66 -19.22
N ALA A 100 12.27 -3.35 -19.55
CA ALA A 100 13.32 -4.34 -19.75
C ALA A 100 13.68 -5.13 -18.47
N GLU A 101 13.30 -4.63 -17.30
CA GLU A 101 13.54 -5.33 -16.04
C GLU A 101 12.49 -6.43 -15.76
N VAL A 102 11.37 -6.45 -16.49
CA VAL A 102 10.28 -7.42 -16.31
C VAL A 102 10.74 -8.87 -16.39
N PRO A 103 11.54 -9.30 -17.41
CA PRO A 103 12.04 -10.68 -17.47
C PRO A 103 12.81 -11.08 -16.22
N HIS A 104 13.63 -10.18 -15.69
CA HIS A 104 14.44 -10.42 -14.51
C HIS A 104 13.61 -10.58 -13.22
N LEU A 105 12.49 -9.83 -13.08
CA LEU A 105 11.57 -10.01 -11.94
C LEU A 105 10.80 -11.33 -12.08
N LEU A 106 10.46 -11.75 -13.29
CA LEU A 106 9.83 -13.06 -13.54
C LEU A 106 10.75 -14.23 -13.18
N GLU A 107 12.04 -14.13 -13.51
CA GLU A 107 13.04 -15.11 -13.08
C GLU A 107 13.10 -15.25 -11.56
N GLU A 108 12.98 -14.12 -10.85
CA GLU A 108 12.98 -14.12 -9.38
C GLU A 108 11.70 -14.75 -8.83
N LEU A 109 10.54 -14.45 -9.45
CA LEU A 109 9.25 -15.05 -9.08
C LEU A 109 9.28 -16.57 -9.25
N ASP A 110 9.94 -17.09 -10.30
CA ASP A 110 10.05 -18.51 -10.59
C ASP A 110 10.93 -19.27 -9.57
N LYS A 111 11.71 -18.56 -8.74
CA LYS A 111 12.47 -19.15 -7.60
C LYS A 111 11.59 -19.53 -6.40
N GLY A 112 10.27 -19.34 -6.50
CA GLY A 112 9.30 -19.73 -5.47
C GLY A 112 8.81 -18.58 -4.60
N TYR A 113 9.00 -17.35 -5.04
CA TYR A 113 8.36 -16.16 -4.44
C TYR A 113 6.97 -15.96 -5.04
N ASP A 114 6.11 -15.28 -4.28
CA ASP A 114 4.75 -14.94 -4.71
C ASP A 114 4.67 -13.49 -5.20
N LEU A 115 5.55 -12.62 -4.69
CA LEU A 115 5.68 -11.23 -5.11
C LEU A 115 7.15 -10.82 -5.17
N VAL A 116 7.54 -10.19 -6.27
CA VAL A 116 8.84 -9.54 -6.47
C VAL A 116 8.61 -8.04 -6.69
N ASN A 117 9.12 -7.25 -5.77
CA ASN A 117 9.05 -5.80 -5.83
C ASN A 117 10.30 -5.21 -6.49
N GLY A 118 10.17 -4.22 -7.34
CA GLY A 118 11.32 -3.49 -7.85
C GLY A 118 11.98 -2.65 -6.75
N TRP A 119 13.31 -2.67 -6.69
CA TRP A 119 14.10 -1.76 -5.87
C TRP A 119 14.85 -0.80 -6.79
N LYS A 120 14.40 0.46 -6.84
CA LYS A 120 15.02 1.51 -7.66
C LYS A 120 16.46 1.80 -7.22
N TYR A 121 17.44 1.32 -8.01
CA TYR A 121 18.86 1.49 -7.67
C TYR A 121 19.73 1.67 -8.92
N PRO A 122 20.57 2.75 -8.98
CA PRO A 122 20.54 3.92 -8.09
C PRO A 122 19.29 4.79 -8.29
N ARG A 123 18.78 5.39 -7.22
CA ARG A 123 17.66 6.33 -7.31
C ARG A 123 18.13 7.66 -7.88
N LYS A 124 17.38 8.16 -8.88
CA LYS A 124 17.66 9.45 -9.54
C LYS A 124 16.71 10.58 -9.08
N ASP A 125 16.04 10.35 -7.95
CA ASP A 125 15.15 11.35 -7.32
C ASP A 125 15.95 12.41 -6.55
N ASN A 126 15.28 13.53 -6.21
CA ASN A 126 15.85 14.56 -5.33
C ASN A 126 16.25 13.94 -3.96
N TRP A 127 17.39 14.34 -3.42
CA TRP A 127 17.94 13.82 -2.16
C TRP A 127 16.95 13.89 -0.98
N ILE A 128 16.09 14.94 -0.91
CA ILE A 128 15.04 15.09 0.08
C ILE A 128 14.02 13.93 -0.03
N THR A 129 13.59 13.61 -1.23
CA THR A 129 12.66 12.51 -1.51
C THR A 129 13.28 11.17 -1.11
N VAL A 130 14.56 10.96 -1.42
CA VAL A 130 15.31 9.74 -1.06
C VAL A 130 15.40 9.59 0.45
N PHE A 131 15.70 10.68 1.19
CA PHE A 131 15.82 10.68 2.64
C PHE A 131 14.49 10.33 3.33
N PHE A 132 13.39 10.99 2.95
CA PHE A 132 12.08 10.67 3.51
C PHE A 132 11.62 9.25 3.16
N SER A 133 11.89 8.80 1.95
CA SER A 133 11.60 7.42 1.55
C SER A 133 12.40 6.40 2.35
N TRP A 134 13.67 6.69 2.66
CA TRP A 134 14.50 5.83 3.50
C TRP A 134 13.94 5.73 4.94
N ILE A 135 13.60 6.88 5.56
CA ILE A 135 12.96 6.89 6.89
C ILE A 135 11.68 6.04 6.85
N PHE A 136 10.83 6.27 5.86
CA PHE A 136 9.57 5.58 5.70
C PHE A 136 9.74 4.06 5.58
N ASN A 137 10.64 3.60 4.71
CA ASN A 137 10.93 2.17 4.54
C ASN A 137 11.50 1.55 5.82
N LYS A 138 12.37 2.28 6.55
CA LYS A 138 12.94 1.80 7.82
C LYS A 138 11.88 1.65 8.92
N ILE A 139 10.91 2.56 8.96
CA ILE A 139 9.78 2.48 9.88
C ILE A 139 8.90 1.28 9.53
N ILE A 140 8.58 1.08 8.25
CA ILE A 140 7.81 -0.10 7.82
C ILE A 140 8.55 -1.39 8.17
N TYR A 141 9.84 -1.47 7.90
CA TYR A 141 10.65 -2.62 8.29
C TYR A 141 10.56 -2.91 9.80
N PHE A 142 10.70 -1.88 10.63
CA PHE A 142 10.64 -2.03 12.09
C PHE A 142 9.30 -2.58 12.59
N PHE A 143 8.18 -2.14 12.00
CA PHE A 143 6.85 -2.58 12.43
C PHE A 143 6.35 -3.86 11.75
N SER A 144 6.80 -4.16 10.53
CA SER A 144 6.28 -5.29 9.74
C SER A 144 7.23 -6.48 9.66
N GLY A 145 8.52 -6.27 9.93
CA GLY A 145 9.55 -7.28 9.67
C GLY A 145 9.82 -7.54 8.19
N LEU A 146 9.19 -6.81 7.25
CA LEU A 146 9.34 -6.99 5.81
C LEU A 146 10.66 -6.38 5.33
N PRO A 147 11.65 -7.16 4.88
CA PRO A 147 12.98 -6.68 4.54
C PRO A 147 13.05 -6.10 3.11
N LEU A 148 12.29 -5.04 2.81
CA LEU A 148 12.34 -4.34 1.54
C LEU A 148 12.99 -2.95 1.68
N HIS A 149 13.82 -2.60 0.69
CA HIS A 149 14.48 -1.29 0.60
C HIS A 149 13.59 -0.22 -0.05
N ASP A 150 12.69 -0.62 -0.96
CA ASP A 150 11.81 0.32 -1.68
C ASP A 150 10.41 -0.27 -1.87
N ILE A 151 9.53 -0.07 -0.90
CA ILE A 151 8.15 -0.59 -0.97
C ILE A 151 7.30 0.12 -2.03
N ASN A 152 7.68 1.34 -2.41
CA ASN A 152 6.88 2.24 -3.24
C ASN A 152 7.24 2.18 -4.75
N CYS A 153 8.04 1.22 -5.19
CA CYS A 153 8.31 1.04 -6.62
C CYS A 153 7.03 0.72 -7.39
N GLY A 154 6.81 1.35 -8.56
CA GLY A 154 5.66 1.10 -9.43
C GLY A 154 5.72 -0.29 -10.07
N LEU A 155 6.93 -0.74 -10.41
CA LEU A 155 7.17 -2.04 -11.04
C LEU A 155 7.12 -3.16 -9.99
N LYS A 156 6.09 -3.98 -10.07
CA LYS A 156 5.88 -5.17 -9.23
C LYS A 156 5.43 -6.33 -10.10
N VAL A 157 5.91 -7.52 -9.78
CA VAL A 157 5.49 -8.77 -10.43
C VAL A 157 5.01 -9.73 -9.37
N PHE A 158 3.80 -10.27 -9.51
CA PHE A 158 3.23 -11.13 -8.48
C PHE A 158 2.18 -12.10 -9.02
N ARG A 159 1.91 -13.16 -8.26
CA ARG A 159 0.89 -14.15 -8.58
C ARG A 159 -0.51 -13.57 -8.42
N ARG A 160 -1.43 -13.99 -9.27
CA ARG A 160 -2.83 -13.54 -9.25
C ARG A 160 -3.52 -13.78 -7.90
N SER A 161 -3.18 -14.86 -7.18
CA SER A 161 -3.73 -15.15 -5.85
C SER A 161 -3.63 -13.99 -4.87
N ILE A 162 -2.60 -13.14 -5.02
CA ILE A 162 -2.44 -11.96 -4.16
C ILE A 162 -3.59 -10.96 -4.33
N ILE A 163 -3.98 -10.64 -5.58
CA ILE A 163 -5.08 -9.68 -5.80
C ILE A 163 -6.46 -10.24 -5.39
N GLU A 164 -6.59 -11.54 -5.25
CA GLU A 164 -7.81 -12.19 -4.78
C GLU A 164 -7.96 -12.11 -3.25
N GLU A 165 -6.86 -11.89 -2.52
CA GLU A 165 -6.84 -11.82 -1.05
C GLU A 165 -6.63 -10.41 -0.49
N ILE A 166 -6.13 -9.46 -1.28
CA ILE A 166 -5.89 -8.10 -0.81
C ILE A 166 -6.99 -7.14 -1.25
N VAL A 167 -7.31 -6.19 -0.39
CA VAL A 167 -8.26 -5.10 -0.71
C VAL A 167 -7.48 -3.81 -0.96
N LEU A 168 -7.74 -3.18 -2.12
CA LEU A 168 -7.11 -1.92 -2.50
C LEU A 168 -8.11 -0.77 -2.46
N TYR A 169 -7.81 0.24 -1.64
CA TYR A 169 -8.51 1.53 -1.60
C TYR A 169 -7.53 2.65 -1.19
N GLY A 170 -7.92 3.92 -1.34
CA GLY A 170 -7.08 5.06 -0.95
C GLY A 170 -5.69 5.01 -1.58
N GLU A 171 -4.64 5.04 -0.77
CA GLU A 171 -3.24 4.98 -1.20
C GLU A 171 -2.61 3.59 -1.00
N LEU A 172 -3.40 2.54 -0.74
CA LEU A 172 -2.89 1.20 -0.41
C LEU A 172 -2.13 0.50 -1.54
N HIS A 173 -2.22 1.00 -2.78
CA HIS A 173 -1.42 0.48 -3.90
C HIS A 173 0.10 0.47 -3.62
N ARG A 174 0.59 1.38 -2.77
CA ARG A 174 2.01 1.44 -2.35
C ARG A 174 2.41 0.26 -1.49
N PHE A 175 1.44 -0.31 -0.78
CA PHE A 175 1.62 -1.32 0.26
C PHE A 175 1.24 -2.73 -0.19
N ILE A 176 1.01 -2.95 -1.49
CA ILE A 176 0.75 -4.29 -2.02
C ILE A 176 1.77 -5.33 -1.49
N PRO A 177 3.11 -5.07 -1.46
CA PRO A 177 4.05 -6.02 -0.90
C PRO A 177 3.83 -6.30 0.58
N LEU A 178 3.47 -5.28 1.35
CA LEU A 178 3.20 -5.40 2.76
C LEU A 178 1.90 -6.16 3.05
N LEU A 179 0.85 -5.87 2.28
CA LEU A 179 -0.44 -6.58 2.39
C LEU A 179 -0.27 -8.07 2.04
N ALA A 180 0.50 -8.37 0.99
CA ALA A 180 0.84 -9.73 0.62
C ALA A 180 1.66 -10.45 1.72
N TRP A 181 2.70 -9.80 2.24
CA TRP A 181 3.51 -10.33 3.34
C TRP A 181 2.68 -10.69 4.57
N ARG A 182 1.72 -9.84 4.93
CA ARG A 182 0.82 -10.09 6.08
C ARG A 182 -0.13 -11.27 5.86
N ARG A 183 -0.48 -11.55 4.62
CA ARG A 183 -1.28 -12.74 4.24
C ARG A 183 -0.43 -14.02 4.18
N GLY A 184 0.88 -13.94 4.45
CA GLY A 184 1.78 -15.09 4.44
C GLY A 184 2.44 -15.39 3.10
N PHE A 185 2.23 -14.55 2.08
CA PHE A 185 2.91 -14.70 0.79
C PHE A 185 4.40 -14.42 0.90
N LYS A 186 5.20 -15.13 0.11
CA LYS A 186 6.65 -14.95 0.04
C LYS A 186 7.00 -13.74 -0.81
N VAL A 187 7.47 -12.68 -0.17
CA VAL A 187 7.79 -11.40 -0.80
C VAL A 187 9.30 -11.20 -0.86
N THR A 188 9.80 -10.73 -1.99
CA THR A 188 11.20 -10.33 -2.18
C THR A 188 11.30 -9.07 -3.02
N GLU A 189 12.51 -8.56 -3.20
CA GLU A 189 12.79 -7.44 -4.09
C GLU A 189 13.99 -7.72 -5.00
N ARG A 190 14.02 -7.02 -6.14
CA ARG A 190 15.15 -7.04 -7.07
C ARG A 190 15.50 -5.61 -7.47
N LYS A 191 16.81 -5.33 -7.56
CA LYS A 191 17.28 -4.04 -8.07
C LYS A 191 16.84 -3.87 -9.51
N VAL A 192 16.24 -2.72 -9.80
CA VAL A 192 15.76 -2.34 -11.14
C VAL A 192 16.34 -0.98 -11.52
N LYS A 193 16.57 -0.79 -12.82
CA LYS A 193 17.02 0.50 -13.35
C LYS A 193 15.89 1.52 -13.20
N HIS A 194 16.26 2.70 -12.72
CA HIS A 194 15.36 3.84 -12.58
C HIS A 194 15.81 4.97 -13.48
N HIS A 195 14.93 5.42 -14.38
CA HIS A 195 15.19 6.53 -15.27
C HIS A 195 14.69 7.85 -14.66
N PRO A 196 15.38 8.98 -14.91
CA PRO A 196 14.82 10.28 -14.55
C PRO A 196 13.53 10.48 -15.34
N ARG A 197 12.56 11.17 -14.73
CA ARG A 197 11.30 11.50 -15.39
C ARG A 197 11.58 12.28 -16.66
N GLN A 198 11.13 11.78 -17.80
CA GLN A 198 11.37 12.40 -19.10
C GLN A 198 10.33 13.49 -19.42
N PHE A 199 9.09 13.31 -18.95
CA PHE A 199 7.95 14.17 -19.23
C PHE A 199 7.30 14.65 -17.91
N GLY A 200 6.79 15.89 -17.90
CA GLY A 200 6.09 16.48 -16.76
C GLY A 200 6.99 17.05 -15.65
N THR A 201 6.43 17.96 -14.85
CA THR A 201 7.16 18.63 -13.74
C THR A 201 6.75 18.03 -12.39
N SER A 202 7.71 17.52 -11.63
CA SER A 202 7.49 17.14 -10.23
C SER A 202 7.43 18.39 -9.37
N LYS A 203 6.24 18.86 -9.02
CA LYS A 203 6.09 19.92 -8.01
C LYS A 203 6.28 19.28 -6.63
N PHE A 204 7.39 19.65 -5.95
CA PHE A 204 7.53 19.40 -4.52
C PHE A 204 6.42 20.17 -3.79
N ASN A 205 5.53 19.46 -3.14
CA ASN A 205 4.44 20.07 -2.41
C ASN A 205 4.43 19.56 -0.96
N TRP A 206 4.40 20.44 0.00
CA TRP A 206 4.27 20.14 1.44
C TRP A 206 3.08 19.19 1.73
N THR A 207 2.04 19.26 0.90
CA THR A 207 0.90 18.33 1.00
C THR A 207 1.31 16.86 0.78
N LYS A 208 2.40 16.58 0.03
CA LYS A 208 2.92 15.20 -0.13
C LYS A 208 3.56 14.69 1.15
N VAL A 209 4.24 15.56 1.92
CA VAL A 209 4.86 15.21 3.20
C VAL A 209 3.77 14.90 4.23
N ILE A 210 2.74 15.77 4.32
CA ILE A 210 1.62 15.58 5.24
C ILE A 210 0.84 14.30 4.88
N ARG A 211 0.56 14.06 3.60
CA ARG A 211 -0.08 12.81 3.14
C ARG A 211 0.79 11.59 3.48
N GLY A 212 2.10 11.65 3.26
CA GLY A 212 3.00 10.57 3.64
C GLY A 212 2.99 10.29 5.16
N LEU A 213 2.86 11.33 5.99
CA LEU A 213 2.71 11.15 7.43
C LEU A 213 1.35 10.54 7.80
N LEU A 214 0.27 10.99 7.17
CA LEU A 214 -1.06 10.41 7.35
C LEU A 214 -1.12 8.97 6.85
N ASP A 215 -0.53 8.69 5.68
CA ASP A 215 -0.37 7.33 5.16
C ASP A 215 0.40 6.46 6.16
N PHE A 216 1.46 7.00 6.76
CA PHE A 216 2.23 6.30 7.80
C PHE A 216 1.39 6.00 9.04
N ILE A 217 0.62 6.96 9.56
CA ILE A 217 -0.27 6.75 10.71
C ILE A 217 -1.32 5.69 10.35
N THR A 218 -1.94 5.80 9.18
CA THR A 218 -2.92 4.85 8.68
C THR A 218 -2.33 3.44 8.59
N ILE A 219 -1.11 3.30 8.07
CA ILE A 219 -0.44 2.02 7.93
C ILE A 219 -0.01 1.46 9.27
N SER A 220 0.55 2.30 10.15
CA SER A 220 0.90 1.87 11.52
C SER A 220 -0.35 1.35 12.24
N PHE A 221 -1.50 1.99 12.00
CA PHE A 221 -2.79 1.53 12.48
C PHE A 221 -3.17 0.18 11.86
N PHE A 222 -3.11 0.05 10.53
CA PHE A 222 -3.38 -1.22 9.84
C PHE A 222 -2.34 -2.30 10.17
N LEU A 223 -1.07 -1.95 10.38
CA LEU A 223 -0.01 -2.88 10.78
C LEU A 223 -0.20 -3.38 12.21
N GLY A 224 -0.65 -2.52 13.12
CA GLY A 224 -0.81 -2.85 14.54
C GLY A 224 -2.13 -3.54 14.89
N SER A 225 -3.20 -3.32 14.14
CA SER A 225 -4.56 -3.60 14.59
C SER A 225 -5.41 -4.45 13.66
N THR A 226 -4.83 -5.20 12.70
CA THR A 226 -5.63 -5.93 11.70
C THR A 226 -6.58 -6.97 12.29
N TYR A 227 -6.31 -7.45 13.51
CA TYR A 227 -7.19 -8.44 14.17
C TYR A 227 -7.82 -7.97 15.48
N CYS A 228 -7.26 -6.96 16.16
CA CYS A 228 -7.79 -6.46 17.43
C CYS A 228 -7.46 -4.97 17.63
N PRO A 229 -8.20 -4.04 17.01
CA PRO A 229 -8.03 -2.60 17.23
C PRO A 229 -8.14 -2.23 18.70
N SER A 230 -8.95 -2.98 19.48
CA SER A 230 -9.13 -2.82 20.91
C SER A 230 -7.82 -2.91 21.69
N HIS A 231 -6.91 -3.81 21.33
CA HIS A 231 -5.65 -3.97 22.04
C HIS A 231 -4.76 -2.73 21.99
N LEU A 232 -4.60 -2.11 20.81
CA LEU A 232 -3.77 -0.91 20.65
C LEU A 232 -4.32 0.28 21.44
N PHE A 233 -5.60 0.57 21.27
CA PHE A 233 -6.25 1.70 21.93
C PHE A 233 -6.43 1.45 23.42
N SER A 234 -6.82 0.24 23.83
CA SER A 234 -7.05 -0.07 25.25
C SER A 234 -5.76 -0.07 26.06
N ILE A 235 -4.66 -0.63 25.52
CA ILE A 235 -3.36 -0.60 26.23
C ILE A 235 -2.88 0.84 26.38
N THR A 236 -2.92 1.63 25.30
CA THR A 236 -2.52 3.05 25.33
C THR A 236 -3.44 3.86 26.27
N GLY A 237 -4.75 3.65 26.17
CA GLY A 237 -5.75 4.31 27.01
C GLY A 237 -5.58 3.95 28.48
N LEU A 238 -5.35 2.69 28.81
CA LEU A 238 -5.12 2.23 30.17
C LEU A 238 -3.82 2.84 30.74
N PHE A 239 -2.75 2.90 29.94
CA PHE A 239 -1.51 3.54 30.37
C PHE A 239 -1.71 5.03 30.70
N ILE A 240 -2.40 5.78 29.86
CA ILE A 240 -2.71 7.21 30.08
C ILE A 240 -3.62 7.37 31.30
N PHE A 241 -4.61 6.49 31.48
CA PHE A 241 -5.49 6.49 32.63
C PHE A 241 -4.73 6.25 33.94
N ILE A 242 -3.85 5.25 33.98
CA ILE A 242 -3.00 4.94 35.15
C ILE A 242 -2.06 6.11 35.46
N LEU A 243 -1.48 6.75 34.43
CA LEU A 243 -0.62 7.92 34.59
C LEU A 243 -1.41 9.07 35.25
N GLY A 244 -2.61 9.38 34.75
CA GLY A 244 -3.49 10.38 35.36
C GLY A 244 -3.89 10.04 36.80
N GLY A 245 -4.28 8.79 37.05
CA GLY A 245 -4.62 8.29 38.38
C GLY A 245 -3.43 8.36 39.36
N GLY A 246 -2.23 8.05 38.88
CA GLY A 246 -0.98 8.19 39.67
C GLY A 246 -0.70 9.64 40.10
N ILE A 247 -0.93 10.61 39.18
CA ILE A 247 -0.81 12.04 39.51
C ILE A 247 -1.84 12.45 40.57
N VAL A 248 -3.11 12.02 40.43
CA VAL A 248 -4.17 12.29 41.43
C VAL A 248 -3.77 11.68 42.77
N GLY A 249 -3.38 10.40 42.80
CA GLY A 249 -2.94 9.73 44.00
C GLY A 249 -1.75 10.42 44.70
N TYR A 250 -0.78 10.89 43.90
CA TYR A 250 0.34 11.69 44.41
C TYR A 250 -0.14 13.01 45.05
N LEU A 251 -1.06 13.73 44.40
CA LEU A 251 -1.59 14.98 44.91
C LEU A 251 -2.41 14.76 46.20
N GLU A 252 -3.24 13.70 46.27
CA GLU A 252 -3.99 13.33 47.46
C GLU A 252 -3.07 12.95 48.62
N LEU A 253 -2.01 12.19 48.36
CA LEU A 253 -1.02 11.86 49.40
C LEU A 253 -0.33 13.11 49.95
N ARG A 254 0.02 14.07 49.08
CA ARG A 254 0.58 15.37 49.50
C ARG A 254 -0.40 16.20 50.33
N LYS A 255 -1.68 16.15 50.02
CA LYS A 255 -2.73 16.82 50.79
C LYS A 255 -2.79 16.23 52.20
N ILE A 256 -2.78 14.89 52.34
CA ILE A 256 -2.87 14.21 53.63
C ILE A 256 -1.62 14.49 54.51
N LEU A 257 -0.43 14.38 53.87
CA LEU A 257 0.83 14.50 54.63
C LEU A 257 1.20 15.96 54.96
N PHE A 258 0.90 16.90 54.08
CA PHE A 258 1.41 18.27 54.19
C PHE A 258 0.28 19.33 54.23
N ASN A 259 -0.97 18.90 54.33
CA ASN A 259 -2.15 19.78 54.39
C ASN A 259 -2.22 20.83 53.22
N ILE A 260 -1.80 20.46 52.01
CA ILE A 260 -1.68 21.35 50.87
C ILE A 260 -2.94 21.22 50.00
N TYR A 261 -3.65 22.34 49.75
CA TYR A 261 -4.82 22.36 48.89
C TYR A 261 -4.53 21.94 47.44
N ILE A 262 -5.44 21.12 46.84
CA ILE A 262 -5.28 20.54 45.51
C ILE A 262 -6.08 21.30 44.44
N ALA A 263 -7.22 21.89 44.81
CA ALA A 263 -8.26 22.32 43.87
C ALA A 263 -7.86 23.40 42.86
N GLU A 264 -6.82 24.20 43.11
CA GLU A 264 -6.36 25.26 42.20
C GLU A 264 -5.09 24.92 41.43
N ARG A 265 -4.71 23.64 41.38
CA ARG A 265 -3.46 23.25 40.71
C ARG A 265 -3.69 22.82 39.27
N PRO A 266 -3.02 23.44 38.28
CA PRO A 266 -3.11 23.03 36.89
C PRO A 266 -2.81 21.53 36.67
N LEU A 267 -1.96 20.95 37.55
CA LEU A 267 -1.59 19.53 37.51
C LEU A 267 -2.78 18.62 37.82
N PHE A 268 -3.73 19.04 38.69
CA PHE A 268 -4.94 18.26 38.97
C PHE A 268 -5.87 18.22 37.75
N ILE A 269 -6.03 19.35 37.08
CA ILE A 269 -6.86 19.46 35.86
C ILE A 269 -6.24 18.57 34.76
N LEU A 270 -4.91 18.62 34.60
CA LEU A 270 -4.20 17.77 33.65
C LEU A 270 -4.41 16.28 33.97
N ALA A 271 -4.33 15.87 35.24
CA ALA A 271 -4.52 14.50 35.65
C ALA A 271 -5.93 13.98 35.34
N VAL A 272 -6.98 14.79 35.63
CA VAL A 272 -8.37 14.46 35.29
C VAL A 272 -8.55 14.35 33.77
N PHE A 273 -7.96 15.28 33.02
CA PHE A 273 -8.00 15.24 31.54
C PHE A 273 -7.34 13.95 31.02
N LEU A 274 -6.19 13.55 31.55
CA LEU A 274 -5.53 12.31 31.15
C LEU A 274 -6.40 11.08 31.46
N MET A 275 -7.06 11.05 32.62
CA MET A 275 -7.97 9.95 32.95
C MET A 275 -9.15 9.85 31.99
N ILE A 276 -9.80 10.99 31.67
CA ILE A 276 -10.90 11.02 30.71
C ILE A 276 -10.43 10.60 29.33
N ALA A 277 -9.30 11.13 28.85
CA ALA A 277 -8.72 10.76 27.56
C ALA A 277 -8.36 9.27 27.49
N GLY A 278 -7.82 8.71 28.59
CA GLY A 278 -7.52 7.28 28.70
C GLY A 278 -8.77 6.42 28.55
N ILE A 279 -9.86 6.75 29.26
CA ILE A 279 -11.14 6.04 29.12
C ILE A 279 -11.71 6.17 27.70
N GLN A 280 -11.66 7.36 27.10
CA GLN A 280 -12.12 7.56 25.73
C GLN A 280 -11.38 6.68 24.74
N LEU A 281 -10.06 6.55 24.87
CA LEU A 281 -9.25 5.67 24.02
C LEU A 281 -9.67 4.20 24.15
N VAL A 282 -9.92 3.71 25.37
CA VAL A 282 -10.43 2.35 25.59
C VAL A 282 -11.75 2.12 24.88
N PHE A 283 -12.71 3.04 25.02
CA PHE A 283 -14.00 2.93 24.32
C PHE A 283 -13.85 3.02 22.80
N THR A 284 -12.94 3.87 22.30
CA THR A 284 -12.64 3.95 20.87
C THR A 284 -12.09 2.61 20.36
N GLY A 285 -11.27 1.91 21.16
CA GLY A 285 -10.79 0.57 20.84
C GLY A 285 -11.93 -0.44 20.69
N PHE A 286 -12.87 -0.48 21.61
CA PHE A 286 -14.04 -1.35 21.52
C PHE A 286 -14.94 -1.03 20.33
N LEU A 287 -15.17 0.27 20.06
CA LEU A 287 -15.94 0.68 18.88
C LEU A 287 -15.24 0.24 17.57
N GLY A 288 -13.90 0.39 17.51
CA GLY A 288 -13.12 -0.09 16.37
C GLY A 288 -13.29 -1.58 16.13
N GLU A 289 -13.29 -2.39 17.20
CA GLU A 289 -13.49 -3.84 17.10
C GLU A 289 -14.92 -4.22 16.68
N LEU A 290 -15.93 -3.52 17.20
CA LEU A 290 -17.30 -3.69 16.75
C LEU A 290 -17.48 -3.35 15.27
N ILE A 291 -16.82 -2.29 14.78
CA ILE A 291 -16.85 -1.94 13.36
C ILE A 291 -16.21 -3.07 12.52
N VAL A 292 -15.08 -3.61 12.95
CA VAL A 292 -14.43 -4.74 12.26
C VAL A 292 -15.37 -5.94 12.20
N LEU A 293 -15.97 -6.34 13.32
CA LEU A 293 -16.91 -7.46 13.40
C LEU A 293 -18.15 -7.29 12.51
N VAL A 294 -18.66 -6.07 12.37
CA VAL A 294 -19.87 -5.80 11.56
C VAL A 294 -19.53 -5.60 10.08
N THR A 295 -18.32 -5.11 9.76
CA THR A 295 -17.90 -4.85 8.39
C THR A 295 -17.14 -6.01 7.75
N GLU A 296 -16.90 -7.10 8.48
CA GLU A 296 -16.28 -8.30 7.89
C GLU A 296 -17.08 -8.76 6.67
N SER A 297 -16.56 -8.34 5.53
CA SER A 297 -16.93 -8.84 4.22
C SER A 297 -16.47 -10.31 4.13
N PRO A 298 -17.12 -11.19 3.34
CA PRO A 298 -16.78 -12.61 3.24
C PRO A 298 -15.43 -12.92 2.56
N ALA A 299 -14.51 -11.95 2.53
CA ALA A 299 -13.11 -12.21 2.26
C ALA A 299 -12.58 -13.07 3.41
N ARG A 300 -12.13 -14.29 3.11
CA ARG A 300 -11.58 -15.23 4.10
C ARG A 300 -10.59 -14.52 5.02
N ASP A 301 -10.77 -14.61 6.33
CA ASP A 301 -9.89 -14.00 7.33
C ASP A 301 -8.49 -14.62 7.36
N TYR A 302 -8.29 -15.70 6.62
CA TYR A 302 -7.06 -16.48 6.53
C TYR A 302 -6.72 -16.81 5.09
N SER A 303 -5.42 -16.86 4.80
CA SER A 303 -4.87 -17.29 3.53
C SER A 303 -4.61 -18.81 3.56
N ILE A 304 -5.03 -19.51 2.51
CA ILE A 304 -4.82 -20.96 2.39
C ILE A 304 -3.68 -21.19 1.39
N GLU A 305 -2.57 -21.76 1.86
CA GLU A 305 -1.45 -22.13 0.98
C GLU A 305 -1.78 -23.33 0.11
N LYS A 306 -2.53 -24.32 0.65
CA LYS A 306 -2.86 -25.55 -0.06
C LYS A 306 -4.14 -26.19 0.48
N GLU A 307 -5.06 -26.54 -0.41
CA GLU A 307 -6.23 -27.34 -0.10
C GLU A 307 -6.07 -28.75 -0.68
N LEU A 308 -6.33 -29.78 0.12
CA LEU A 308 -6.30 -31.18 -0.29
C LEU A 308 -7.69 -31.80 -0.05
N TYR A 309 -8.31 -32.24 -1.13
CA TYR A 309 -9.58 -32.95 -1.07
C TYR A 309 -9.41 -34.40 -1.55
N HIS A 310 -9.97 -35.35 -0.83
CA HIS A 310 -10.24 -36.66 -1.39
C HIS A 310 -11.50 -36.54 -2.23
N HIS A 311 -11.39 -36.70 -3.55
CA HIS A 311 -12.56 -36.89 -4.39
C HIS A 311 -13.19 -38.21 -3.95
N GLU A 312 -14.35 -38.19 -3.26
CA GLU A 312 -15.22 -39.33 -3.16
C GLU A 312 -15.68 -39.63 -4.58
N ASN A 313 -15.22 -40.77 -5.11
CA ASN A 313 -15.73 -41.34 -6.37
C ASN A 313 -17.19 -41.66 -6.15
N THR A 314 -18.09 -40.82 -6.66
CA THR A 314 -19.51 -41.18 -6.88
C THR A 314 -19.69 -41.83 -8.24
#